data_c0bef9f611272d9971e0e6b0ed3d4ec5
#
_entry.id   c0bef9f611272d9971e0e6b0ed3d4ec5
#
_cell.length_a   1.000
_cell.length_b   1.000
_cell.length_c   1.000
_cell.angle_alpha   90.00
_cell.angle_beta   90.00
_cell.angle_gamma   90.00
#
_symmetry.space_group_name_H-M   'P 1'
#
loop_
_entity.id
_entity.type
_entity.pdbx_description
1 polymer ?
#
loop_
_entity_poly.entity_id
_entity_poly.type
_entity_poly.pdbx_seq_one_letter_code
_entity_poly.pdbx_strand_id
1 'polypeptide(L)'
;MIVTNPRDLFSSFSAWPFIALAVVLLSGCASAPTVPPAARAELVPTGKLRVGLILSNQVLVTKDSNSGELRGVTINLGKALAQRLGVPFEPVGYANPAALVKSFGGNEWDIAFLAFDPARAKDVDFSPPYMEVDNTYLVTANSKVASADTADRSGVTIAVPERSAPDLFLSRNLKSAQVLRVPGGAEAAIQALTSGKADAYAENAHMLSLYADRLPGARVLEGRYTVIQHAIATPQGKAAAAEYIKTFVEEAKGNGTVAEAIRAAGLRRTRVAAPSPTK
;
A
#
# COMPACT_ATOMS: atom_id res chain seq x y z
N MET A 1 -94.16 -32.00 3.77
CA MET A 1 -95.29 -31.10 4.11
C MET A 1 -94.76 -29.71 4.23
N ILE A 2 -95.11 -28.81 3.32
CA ILE A 2 -95.18 -27.34 3.40
C ILE A 2 -93.77 -26.64 3.46
N VAL A 3 -93.25 -26.15 2.36
CA VAL A 3 -93.46 -24.86 1.68
C VAL A 3 -93.17 -23.68 2.58
N THR A 4 -92.16 -22.89 2.26
CA THR A 4 -92.26 -21.57 1.64
C THR A 4 -90.87 -20.90 1.55
N ASN A 5 -90.52 -20.45 0.38
CA ASN A 5 -89.72 -19.32 0.01
C ASN A 5 -90.49 -18.02 0.35
N PRO A 6 -90.09 -16.81 0.24
CA PRO A 6 -88.89 -16.23 -0.40
C PRO A 6 -88.38 -14.89 0.18
N ARG A 7 -87.43 -14.34 -0.56
CA ARG A 7 -87.22 -12.91 -0.87
C ARG A 7 -86.55 -11.94 0.08
N ASP A 8 -85.49 -11.42 -0.57
CA ASP A 8 -85.10 -10.01 -0.67
C ASP A 8 -84.56 -9.30 0.55
N LEU A 9 -83.36 -8.88 0.44
CA LEU A 9 -83.14 -7.43 0.44
C LEU A 9 -81.65 -7.07 0.18
N PHE A 10 -81.52 -6.35 -0.88
CA PHE A 10 -80.48 -5.44 -1.29
C PHE A 10 -79.68 -4.78 -0.18
N SER A 11 -78.42 -4.56 -0.47
CA SER A 11 -77.61 -3.33 -0.38
C SER A 11 -76.30 -3.64 0.31
N SER A 12 -75.25 -3.25 -0.07
CA SER A 12 -74.68 -2.07 -0.65
C SER A 12 -73.21 -2.37 -0.98
N PHE A 13 -72.89 -2.27 -2.26
CA PHE A 13 -71.50 -2.24 -2.69
C PHE A 13 -70.87 -0.93 -2.16
N SER A 14 -69.99 -1.07 -1.21
CA SER A 14 -69.09 -0.01 -0.75
C SER A 14 -67.83 -0.11 -1.57
N ALA A 15 -67.72 0.71 -2.61
CA ALA A 15 -66.49 0.87 -3.40
C ALA A 15 -65.47 1.63 -2.59
N TRP A 16 -64.46 0.91 -2.11
CA TRP A 16 -63.24 1.56 -1.63
C TRP A 16 -62.33 1.83 -2.82
N PRO A 17 -61.84 3.09 -2.97
CA PRO A 17 -60.89 3.39 -3.98
C PRO A 17 -59.52 2.83 -3.57
N PHE A 18 -58.98 1.90 -4.32
CA PHE A 18 -57.56 1.51 -4.25
C PHE A 18 -56.72 2.70 -4.67
N ILE A 19 -56.20 3.44 -3.68
CA ILE A 19 -55.09 4.38 -3.89
C ILE A 19 -53.83 3.53 -4.10
N ALA A 20 -53.48 3.30 -5.38
CA ALA A 20 -52.20 2.72 -5.75
C ALA A 20 -51.11 3.76 -5.43
N LEU A 21 -50.47 3.57 -4.29
CA LEU A 21 -49.28 4.32 -3.92
C LEU A 21 -48.11 3.86 -4.80
N ALA A 22 -47.90 4.55 -5.91
CA ALA A 22 -46.73 4.36 -6.77
C ALA A 22 -45.46 4.84 -5.99
N VAL A 23 -44.77 3.89 -5.34
CA VAL A 23 -43.44 4.12 -4.77
C VAL A 23 -42.47 4.21 -5.96
N VAL A 24 -42.18 5.41 -6.40
CA VAL A 24 -41.07 5.71 -7.32
C VAL A 24 -39.77 5.43 -6.58
N LEU A 25 -39.21 4.25 -6.77
CA LEU A 25 -37.84 3.93 -6.38
C LEU A 25 -36.90 4.76 -7.27
N LEU A 26 -36.55 5.95 -6.79
CA LEU A 26 -35.41 6.69 -7.31
C LEU A 26 -34.14 5.87 -6.99
N SER A 27 -33.82 4.93 -7.86
CA SER A 27 -32.52 4.29 -7.88
C SER A 27 -31.52 5.37 -8.28
N GLY A 28 -30.96 6.05 -7.26
CA GLY A 28 -29.81 6.93 -7.44
C GLY A 28 -28.65 6.10 -7.98
N CYS A 29 -28.48 6.05 -9.29
CA CYS A 29 -27.24 5.60 -9.90
C CYS A 29 -26.15 6.55 -9.38
N ALA A 30 -25.42 6.15 -8.34
CA ALA A 30 -24.16 6.76 -8.03
C ALA A 30 -23.27 6.55 -9.27
N SER A 31 -23.16 7.58 -10.10
CA SER A 31 -22.29 7.57 -11.27
C SER A 31 -20.88 7.28 -10.76
N ALA A 32 -20.29 6.18 -11.23
CA ALA A 32 -18.88 5.92 -10.96
C ALA A 32 -18.08 7.17 -11.37
N PRO A 33 -17.11 7.62 -10.57
CA PRO A 33 -16.35 8.82 -10.88
C PRO A 33 -15.70 8.67 -12.24
N THR A 34 -16.06 9.56 -13.16
CA THR A 34 -15.54 9.54 -14.54
C THR A 34 -14.05 9.88 -14.52
N VAL A 35 -13.25 9.03 -15.15
CA VAL A 35 -11.82 9.27 -15.32
C VAL A 35 -11.62 10.39 -16.32
N PRO A 36 -10.95 11.51 -15.95
CA PRO A 36 -10.67 12.60 -16.89
C PRO A 36 -9.87 12.07 -18.10
N PRO A 37 -10.23 12.47 -19.35
CA PRO A 37 -9.55 11.98 -20.55
C PRO A 37 -8.03 12.16 -20.52
N ALA A 38 -7.54 13.30 -20.03
CA ALA A 38 -6.11 13.57 -19.89
C ALA A 38 -5.43 12.61 -18.92
N ALA A 39 -6.02 12.37 -17.73
CA ALA A 39 -5.50 11.41 -16.76
C ALA A 39 -5.47 10.00 -17.33
N ARG A 40 -6.53 9.60 -18.06
CA ARG A 40 -6.57 8.30 -18.72
C ARG A 40 -5.47 8.16 -19.77
N ALA A 41 -5.26 9.17 -20.62
CA ALA A 41 -4.23 9.15 -21.66
C ALA A 41 -2.82 9.01 -21.05
N GLU A 42 -2.58 9.66 -19.90
CA GLU A 42 -1.28 9.59 -19.20
C GLU A 42 -1.06 8.29 -18.42
N LEU A 43 -2.12 7.70 -17.82
CA LEU A 43 -2.05 6.49 -17.00
C LEU A 43 -2.11 5.20 -17.82
N VAL A 44 -2.69 5.24 -19.03
CA VAL A 44 -2.99 4.04 -19.81
C VAL A 44 -2.52 4.20 -21.27
N PRO A 45 -1.28 4.65 -21.52
CA PRO A 45 -0.80 4.91 -22.89
C PRO A 45 -0.71 3.63 -23.76
N THR A 46 -0.66 2.45 -23.12
CA THR A 46 -0.51 1.14 -23.78
C THR A 46 -1.81 0.31 -23.75
N GLY A 47 -2.92 0.88 -23.27
CA GLY A 47 -4.19 0.14 -23.11
C GLY A 47 -4.29 -0.70 -21.82
N LYS A 48 -3.27 -0.70 -20.98
CA LYS A 48 -3.20 -1.38 -19.68
C LYS A 48 -2.51 -0.49 -18.66
N LEU A 49 -2.74 -0.75 -17.38
CA LEU A 49 -2.05 -0.07 -16.28
C LEU A 49 -0.82 -0.89 -15.88
N ARG A 50 0.38 -0.42 -16.24
CA ARG A 50 1.65 -1.05 -15.87
C ARG A 50 2.09 -0.54 -14.50
N VAL A 51 2.29 -1.46 -13.56
CA VAL A 51 2.52 -1.13 -12.15
C VAL A 51 3.90 -1.60 -11.69
N GLY A 52 4.79 -0.67 -11.41
CA GLY A 52 6.13 -0.94 -10.88
C GLY A 52 6.09 -1.44 -9.43
N LEU A 53 6.67 -2.61 -9.18
CA LEU A 53 6.62 -3.33 -7.90
C LEU A 53 8.01 -3.76 -7.44
N ILE A 54 8.34 -3.56 -6.15
CA ILE A 54 9.59 -4.00 -5.53
C ILE A 54 9.39 -5.40 -4.94
N LEU A 55 9.82 -6.45 -5.65
CA LEU A 55 9.54 -7.85 -5.29
C LEU A 55 10.24 -8.31 -4.01
N SER A 56 11.35 -7.67 -3.60
CA SER A 56 12.03 -7.97 -2.33
C SER A 56 11.31 -7.40 -1.10
N ASN A 57 10.32 -6.53 -1.27
CA ASN A 57 9.63 -5.89 -0.14
C ASN A 57 8.28 -6.55 0.12
N GLN A 58 8.26 -7.52 1.04
CA GLN A 58 7.06 -8.29 1.37
C GLN A 58 5.96 -7.46 2.08
N VAL A 59 6.24 -6.25 2.55
CA VAL A 59 5.21 -5.30 2.99
C VAL A 59 4.37 -4.82 1.81
N LEU A 60 4.98 -4.68 0.64
CA LEU A 60 4.33 -4.19 -0.57
C LEU A 60 3.70 -5.32 -1.36
N VAL A 61 4.48 -6.37 -1.63
CA VAL A 61 4.09 -7.49 -2.48
C VAL A 61 4.73 -8.80 -2.00
N THR A 62 3.96 -9.86 -2.00
CA THR A 62 4.43 -11.24 -1.78
C THR A 62 4.15 -12.06 -3.03
N LYS A 63 5.02 -13.03 -3.29
CA LYS A 63 4.83 -14.00 -4.37
C LYS A 63 4.57 -15.38 -3.76
N ASP A 64 3.45 -15.96 -4.09
CA ASP A 64 3.13 -17.33 -3.69
C ASP A 64 4.14 -18.30 -4.31
N SER A 65 4.76 -19.13 -3.50
CA SER A 65 5.84 -20.03 -3.95
C SER A 65 5.37 -21.15 -4.89
N ASN A 66 4.09 -21.52 -4.80
CA ASN A 66 3.53 -22.62 -5.57
C ASN A 66 2.91 -22.14 -6.89
N SER A 67 2.09 -21.11 -6.82
CA SER A 67 1.35 -20.59 -7.99
C SER A 67 2.09 -19.47 -8.72
N GLY A 68 3.06 -18.83 -8.08
CA GLY A 68 3.72 -17.63 -8.59
C GLY A 68 2.84 -16.37 -8.54
N GLU A 69 1.63 -16.47 -7.99
CA GLU A 69 0.69 -15.36 -7.90
C GLU A 69 1.24 -14.25 -7.00
N LEU A 70 1.11 -13.01 -7.46
CA LEU A 70 1.46 -11.83 -6.67
C LEU A 70 0.28 -11.38 -5.82
N ARG A 71 0.52 -11.15 -4.53
CA ARG A 71 -0.44 -10.68 -3.53
C ARG A 71 0.15 -9.53 -2.72
N GLY A 72 -0.69 -8.81 -1.98
CA GLY A 72 -0.24 -7.74 -1.09
C GLY A 72 -0.95 -6.43 -1.34
N VAL A 73 -0.61 -5.43 -0.53
CA VAL A 73 -1.28 -4.11 -0.54
C VAL A 73 -1.20 -3.46 -1.91
N THR A 74 -0.03 -3.50 -2.55
CA THR A 74 0.18 -2.83 -3.85
C THR A 74 -0.57 -3.53 -4.99
N ILE A 75 -0.72 -4.85 -4.91
CA ILE A 75 -1.51 -5.62 -5.89
C ILE A 75 -2.98 -5.27 -5.77
N ASN A 76 -3.52 -5.20 -4.55
CA ASN A 76 -4.92 -4.87 -4.32
C ASN A 76 -5.24 -3.44 -4.78
N LEU A 77 -4.40 -2.47 -4.41
CA LEU A 77 -4.57 -1.08 -4.84
C LEU A 77 -4.38 -0.89 -6.35
N GLY A 78 -3.39 -1.55 -6.94
CA GLY A 78 -3.14 -1.51 -8.38
C GLY A 78 -4.30 -2.11 -9.19
N LYS A 79 -4.84 -3.25 -8.73
CA LYS A 79 -6.04 -3.88 -9.34
C LYS A 79 -7.28 -2.98 -9.19
N ALA A 80 -7.48 -2.36 -8.02
CA ALA A 80 -8.60 -1.44 -7.79
C ALA A 80 -8.52 -0.21 -8.73
N LEU A 81 -7.32 0.35 -8.90
CA LEU A 81 -7.11 1.45 -9.84
C LEU A 81 -7.32 1.01 -11.29
N ALA A 82 -6.79 -0.13 -11.71
CA ALA A 82 -6.98 -0.67 -13.05
C ALA A 82 -8.46 -0.92 -13.36
N GLN A 83 -9.20 -1.48 -12.41
CA GLN A 83 -10.65 -1.66 -12.49
C GLN A 83 -11.38 -0.32 -12.67
N ARG A 84 -11.01 0.69 -11.88
CA ARG A 84 -11.58 2.04 -11.99
C ARG A 84 -11.30 2.70 -13.34
N LEU A 85 -10.12 2.43 -13.91
CA LEU A 85 -9.74 2.87 -15.25
C LEU A 85 -10.36 2.03 -16.37
N GLY A 86 -10.98 0.88 -16.07
CA GLY A 86 -11.55 -0.05 -17.03
C GLY A 86 -10.50 -0.69 -17.96
N VAL A 87 -9.31 -1.07 -17.40
CA VAL A 87 -8.18 -1.63 -18.15
C VAL A 87 -7.55 -2.81 -17.42
N PRO A 88 -6.80 -3.68 -18.11
CA PRO A 88 -6.01 -4.73 -17.48
C PRO A 88 -4.92 -4.16 -16.54
N PHE A 89 -4.71 -4.84 -15.40
CA PHE A 89 -3.57 -4.64 -14.51
C PHE A 89 -2.37 -5.45 -15.02
N GLU A 90 -1.22 -4.80 -15.17
CA GLU A 90 0.04 -5.44 -15.57
C GLU A 90 1.12 -5.16 -14.52
N PRO A 91 1.59 -6.17 -13.77
CA PRO A 91 2.69 -6.00 -12.82
C PRO A 91 4.04 -5.94 -13.55
N VAL A 92 4.86 -4.94 -13.21
CA VAL A 92 6.26 -4.81 -13.66
C VAL A 92 7.16 -4.97 -12.44
N GLY A 93 7.80 -6.14 -12.30
CA GLY A 93 8.56 -6.52 -11.12
C GLY A 93 10.02 -6.07 -11.17
N TYR A 94 10.50 -5.45 -10.10
CA TYR A 94 11.90 -5.09 -9.87
C TYR A 94 12.45 -5.85 -8.67
N ALA A 95 13.65 -6.38 -8.81
CA ALA A 95 14.25 -7.23 -7.77
C ALA A 95 14.41 -6.50 -6.42
N ASN A 96 14.72 -5.20 -6.44
CA ASN A 96 14.96 -4.39 -5.25
C ASN A 96 14.67 -2.90 -5.52
N PRO A 97 14.69 -2.03 -4.48
CA PRO A 97 14.46 -0.59 -4.64
C PRO A 97 15.41 0.10 -5.63
N ALA A 98 16.67 -0.31 -5.66
CA ALA A 98 17.66 0.30 -6.56
C ALA A 98 17.33 0.03 -8.03
N ALA A 99 16.84 -1.17 -8.34
CA ALA A 99 16.43 -1.54 -9.70
C ALA A 99 15.21 -0.71 -10.16
N LEU A 100 14.21 -0.51 -9.29
CA LEU A 100 13.06 0.34 -9.60
C LEU A 100 13.50 1.80 -9.81
N VAL A 101 14.34 2.37 -8.93
CA VAL A 101 14.83 3.75 -9.07
C VAL A 101 15.63 3.93 -10.38
N LYS A 102 16.40 2.93 -10.80
CA LYS A 102 17.13 2.97 -12.06
C LYS A 102 16.22 3.02 -13.29
N SER A 103 14.98 2.53 -13.18
CA SER A 103 14.00 2.55 -14.29
C SER A 103 13.24 3.90 -14.42
N PHE A 104 13.50 4.87 -13.51
CA PHE A 104 12.87 6.18 -13.59
C PHE A 104 13.21 6.85 -14.93
N GLY A 105 12.20 7.39 -15.60
CA GLY A 105 12.33 7.97 -16.93
C GLY A 105 12.35 6.97 -18.10
N GLY A 106 12.39 5.65 -17.83
CA GLY A 106 12.46 4.60 -18.85
C GLY A 106 11.13 4.21 -19.51
N ASN A 107 10.00 4.81 -19.11
CA ASN A 107 8.65 4.46 -19.61
C ASN A 107 8.28 2.97 -19.46
N GLU A 108 8.85 2.28 -18.48
CA GLU A 108 8.59 0.86 -18.25
C GLU A 108 7.30 0.61 -17.49
N TRP A 109 6.83 1.60 -16.72
CA TRP A 109 5.64 1.57 -15.88
C TRP A 109 4.88 2.89 -15.96
N ASP A 110 3.60 2.87 -15.59
CA ASP A 110 2.71 4.03 -15.57
C ASP A 110 2.55 4.60 -14.17
N ILE A 111 2.54 3.71 -13.17
CA ILE A 111 2.64 4.03 -11.74
C ILE A 111 3.61 3.07 -11.05
N ALA A 112 4.16 3.48 -9.92
CA ALA A 112 4.99 2.60 -9.09
C ALA A 112 4.68 2.78 -7.60
N PHE A 113 4.75 1.68 -6.84
CA PHE A 113 4.55 1.69 -5.39
C PHE A 113 5.89 1.65 -4.67
N LEU A 114 6.20 2.71 -3.93
CA LEU A 114 7.43 2.78 -3.15
C LEU A 114 7.32 3.76 -1.97
N ALA A 115 8.33 3.73 -1.11
CA ALA A 115 8.43 4.70 -0.03
C ALA A 115 8.68 6.10 -0.59
N PHE A 116 7.94 7.09 -0.06
CA PHE A 116 8.24 8.50 -0.29
C PHE A 116 9.63 8.84 0.22
N ASP A 117 10.39 9.56 -0.58
CA ASP A 117 11.65 10.15 -0.18
C ASP A 117 11.94 11.42 -1.02
N PRO A 118 12.40 12.53 -0.39
CA PRO A 118 12.71 13.76 -1.11
C PRO A 118 13.74 13.62 -2.23
N ALA A 119 14.68 12.67 -2.11
CA ALA A 119 15.65 12.41 -3.18
C ALA A 119 14.98 11.77 -4.40
N ARG A 120 14.00 10.89 -4.19
CA ARG A 120 13.22 10.27 -5.27
C ARG A 120 12.21 11.23 -5.90
N ALA A 121 11.65 12.16 -5.11
CA ALA A 121 10.72 13.18 -5.58
C ALA A 121 11.33 14.19 -6.58
N LYS A 122 12.63 14.11 -6.84
CA LYS A 122 13.29 14.86 -7.91
C LYS A 122 13.06 14.24 -9.29
N ASP A 123 12.74 12.96 -9.34
CA ASP A 123 12.66 12.17 -10.58
C ASP A 123 11.25 11.64 -10.88
N VAL A 124 10.34 11.66 -9.88
CA VAL A 124 8.96 11.19 -9.99
C VAL A 124 8.03 12.07 -9.15
N ASP A 125 6.75 12.12 -9.53
CA ASP A 125 5.71 12.79 -8.76
C ASP A 125 5.05 11.79 -7.81
N PHE A 126 4.96 12.12 -6.51
CA PHE A 126 4.34 11.27 -5.50
C PHE A 126 2.92 11.72 -5.15
N SER A 127 2.03 10.75 -4.99
CA SER A 127 0.76 10.96 -4.30
C SER A 127 0.98 11.28 -2.81
N PRO A 128 -0.06 11.71 -2.08
CA PRO A 128 -0.08 11.56 -0.64
C PRO A 128 0.19 10.11 -0.24
N PRO A 129 0.76 9.84 0.94
CA PRO A 129 0.98 8.48 1.40
C PRO A 129 -0.37 7.75 1.61
N TYR A 130 -0.42 6.49 1.19
CA TYR A 130 -1.57 5.62 1.44
C TYR A 130 -1.41 4.80 2.72
N MET A 131 -0.18 4.44 3.10
CA MET A 131 0.10 3.73 4.34
C MET A 131 1.41 4.17 4.98
N GLU A 132 1.52 3.92 6.27
CA GLU A 132 2.68 4.16 7.10
C GLU A 132 3.16 2.87 7.74
N VAL A 133 4.47 2.67 7.77
CA VAL A 133 5.12 1.48 8.33
C VAL A 133 6.16 1.90 9.34
N ASP A 134 6.09 1.36 10.55
CA ASP A 134 7.11 1.58 11.55
C ASP A 134 8.43 0.92 11.13
N ASN A 135 9.53 1.63 11.31
CA ASN A 135 10.87 1.13 11.04
C ASN A 135 11.70 1.09 12.34
N THR A 136 12.37 -0.05 12.53
CA THR A 136 13.16 -0.32 13.73
C THR A 136 14.39 -1.18 13.37
N TYR A 137 14.93 -1.91 14.30
CA TYR A 137 16.13 -2.71 14.11
C TYR A 137 15.89 -4.17 14.51
N LEU A 138 16.52 -5.08 13.78
CA LEU A 138 16.76 -6.45 14.16
C LEU A 138 18.17 -6.56 14.71
N VAL A 139 18.33 -7.25 15.84
CA VAL A 139 19.61 -7.48 16.48
C VAL A 139 19.76 -8.94 16.88
N THR A 140 21.00 -9.42 17.00
CA THR A 140 21.29 -10.75 17.52
C THR A 140 21.17 -10.79 19.06
N ALA A 141 21.16 -11.99 19.64
CA ALA A 141 21.09 -12.19 21.10
C ALA A 141 22.15 -11.41 21.87
N ASN A 142 23.38 -11.33 21.33
CA ASN A 142 24.52 -10.71 21.96
C ASN A 142 24.74 -9.24 21.55
N SER A 143 23.77 -8.62 20.89
CA SER A 143 23.90 -7.25 20.45
C SER A 143 23.97 -6.28 21.63
N LYS A 144 24.91 -5.32 21.53
CA LYS A 144 25.02 -4.18 22.47
C LYS A 144 23.94 -3.13 22.29
N VAL A 145 23.11 -3.23 21.23
CA VAL A 145 22.01 -2.29 20.98
C VAL A 145 20.78 -2.78 21.74
N ALA A 146 20.35 -2.03 22.74
CA ALA A 146 19.26 -2.41 23.64
C ALA A 146 17.86 -2.01 23.12
N SER A 147 17.74 -0.81 22.55
CA SER A 147 16.49 -0.24 22.03
C SER A 147 16.73 0.57 20.76
N ALA A 148 15.68 0.93 20.03
CA ALA A 148 15.79 1.76 18.84
C ALA A 148 16.42 3.12 19.13
N ASP A 149 16.11 3.72 20.27
CA ASP A 149 16.63 5.04 20.67
C ASP A 149 18.13 5.02 21.02
N THR A 150 18.69 3.85 21.35
CA THR A 150 20.10 3.70 21.72
C THR A 150 20.98 3.20 20.58
N ALA A 151 20.44 3.05 19.37
CA ALA A 151 21.18 2.55 18.22
C ALA A 151 22.14 3.60 17.61
N ASP A 152 21.80 4.88 17.67
CA ASP A 152 22.65 5.95 17.13
C ASP A 152 23.74 6.35 18.13
N ARG A 153 24.80 5.53 18.23
CA ARG A 153 25.95 5.80 19.07
C ARG A 153 27.26 5.37 18.41
N SER A 154 28.36 5.97 18.82
CA SER A 154 29.69 5.64 18.32
C SER A 154 30.02 4.15 18.51
N GLY A 155 30.61 3.54 17.50
CA GLY A 155 30.97 2.13 17.46
C GLY A 155 29.80 1.18 17.17
N VAL A 156 28.62 1.69 16.80
CA VAL A 156 27.51 0.89 16.27
C VAL A 156 27.51 0.96 14.75
N THR A 157 27.44 -0.19 14.10
CA THR A 157 27.31 -0.35 12.66
C THR A 157 25.92 -0.90 12.33
N ILE A 158 25.17 -0.20 11.49
CA ILE A 158 23.81 -0.54 11.09
C ILE A 158 23.79 -0.94 9.63
N ALA A 159 23.46 -2.20 9.35
CA ALA A 159 23.28 -2.69 7.99
C ALA A 159 21.97 -2.17 7.40
N VAL A 160 21.99 -1.78 6.14
CA VAL A 160 20.82 -1.41 5.33
C VAL A 160 20.97 -1.90 3.90
N PRO A 161 19.90 -2.37 3.24
CA PRO A 161 19.93 -2.57 1.80
C PRO A 161 20.17 -1.26 1.07
N GLU A 162 21.07 -1.26 0.09
CA GLU A 162 21.42 -0.06 -0.66
C GLU A 162 20.20 0.59 -1.32
N ARG A 163 20.09 1.93 -1.23
CA ARG A 163 18.98 2.75 -1.75
C ARG A 163 17.59 2.39 -1.21
N SER A 164 17.52 1.61 -0.15
CA SER A 164 16.27 1.38 0.58
C SER A 164 15.81 2.65 1.33
N ALA A 165 14.56 2.67 1.77
CA ALA A 165 14.07 3.78 2.60
C ALA A 165 14.83 3.92 3.93
N PRO A 166 15.16 2.83 4.65
CA PRO A 166 16.09 2.86 5.78
C PRO A 166 17.44 3.49 5.44
N ASP A 167 18.08 3.10 4.34
CA ASP A 167 19.37 3.69 3.92
C ASP A 167 19.25 5.19 3.73
N LEU A 168 18.29 5.65 2.95
CA LEU A 168 18.10 7.08 2.67
C LEU A 168 17.80 7.88 3.93
N PHE A 169 17.01 7.33 4.85
CA PHE A 169 16.69 8.00 6.10
C PHE A 169 17.88 8.04 7.05
N LEU A 170 18.51 6.89 7.35
CA LEU A 170 19.59 6.80 8.34
C LEU A 170 20.83 7.54 7.88
N SER A 171 21.14 7.53 6.58
CA SER A 171 22.28 8.29 6.03
C SER A 171 22.17 9.80 6.23
N ARG A 172 20.96 10.33 6.38
CA ARG A 172 20.73 11.76 6.62
C ARG A 172 20.59 12.11 8.11
N ASN A 173 20.21 11.14 8.95
CA ASN A 173 19.74 11.43 10.30
C ASN A 173 20.64 10.88 11.40
N LEU A 174 21.42 9.83 11.15
CA LEU A 174 22.40 9.32 12.13
C LEU A 174 23.48 10.36 12.39
N LYS A 175 23.87 10.47 13.66
CA LYS A 175 24.89 11.41 14.16
C LYS A 175 26.19 10.71 14.54
N SER A 176 26.10 9.46 15.00
CA SER A 176 27.21 8.77 15.65
C SER A 176 27.42 7.35 15.14
N ALA A 177 26.36 6.62 14.82
CA ALA A 177 26.45 5.28 14.27
C ALA A 177 26.82 5.31 12.79
N GLN A 178 27.41 4.18 12.31
CA GLN A 178 27.79 4.02 10.92
C GLN A 178 26.75 3.23 10.12
N VAL A 179 26.49 3.64 8.89
CA VAL A 179 25.65 2.91 7.94
C VAL A 179 26.52 1.99 7.10
N LEU A 180 26.23 0.69 7.17
CA LEU A 180 26.79 -0.33 6.27
C LEU A 180 25.77 -0.61 5.15
N ARG A 181 25.99 -0.07 3.96
CA ARG A 181 25.16 -0.34 2.78
C ARG A 181 25.53 -1.67 2.19
N VAL A 182 24.54 -2.53 2.01
CA VAL A 182 24.74 -3.85 1.40
C VAL A 182 24.03 -3.93 0.05
N PRO A 183 24.75 -4.27 -1.03
CA PRO A 183 24.21 -4.43 -2.36
C PRO A 183 23.51 -5.74 -2.42
N GLY A 184 22.77 -6.35 -2.13
CA GLY A 184 22.15 -7.70 -2.19
C GLY A 184 20.81 -7.77 -1.45
N GLY A 185 20.34 -6.61 -1.00
CA GLY A 185 19.07 -6.52 -0.33
C GLY A 185 19.06 -7.10 1.08
N ALA A 186 17.93 -7.63 1.52
CA ALA A 186 17.71 -8.09 2.89
C ALA A 186 18.64 -9.25 3.30
N GLU A 187 18.88 -10.22 2.42
CA GLU A 187 19.72 -11.37 2.73
C GLU A 187 21.17 -10.96 3.03
N ALA A 188 21.70 -9.99 2.26
CA ALA A 188 23.03 -9.44 2.52
C ALA A 188 23.08 -8.67 3.86
N ALA A 189 22.01 -7.97 4.23
CA ALA A 189 21.91 -7.28 5.52
C ALA A 189 21.85 -8.28 6.70
N ILE A 190 21.10 -9.36 6.54
CA ILE A 190 21.03 -10.46 7.52
C ILE A 190 22.41 -11.13 7.65
N GLN A 191 23.10 -11.39 6.55
CA GLN A 191 24.44 -11.95 6.56
C GLN A 191 25.43 -11.02 7.28
N ALA A 192 25.36 -9.71 7.04
CA ALA A 192 26.19 -8.73 7.74
C ALA A 192 25.91 -8.73 9.25
N LEU A 193 24.64 -8.84 9.66
CA LEU A 193 24.22 -8.94 11.05
C LEU A 193 24.74 -10.24 11.70
N THR A 194 24.50 -11.39 11.09
CA THR A 194 24.85 -12.70 11.66
C THR A 194 26.36 -12.97 11.68
N SER A 195 27.11 -12.38 10.76
CA SER A 195 28.58 -12.48 10.73
C SER A 195 29.27 -11.48 11.67
N GLY A 196 28.51 -10.61 12.36
CA GLY A 196 29.06 -9.58 13.24
C GLY A 196 29.69 -8.37 12.52
N LYS A 197 29.51 -8.25 11.19
CA LYS A 197 29.90 -7.04 10.44
C LYS A 197 28.99 -5.85 10.73
N ALA A 198 27.77 -6.09 11.20
CA ALA A 198 26.85 -5.09 11.67
C ALA A 198 26.31 -5.48 13.06
N ASP A 199 26.03 -4.48 13.89
CA ASP A 199 25.43 -4.63 15.21
C ASP A 199 23.90 -4.69 15.15
N ALA A 200 23.32 -4.11 14.11
CA ALA A 200 21.88 -4.05 13.87
C ALA A 200 21.57 -4.07 12.36
N TYR A 201 20.41 -4.57 12.00
CA TYR A 201 19.83 -4.46 10.65
C TYR A 201 18.59 -3.60 10.73
N ALA A 202 18.56 -2.50 9.97
CA ALA A 202 17.45 -1.56 9.94
C ALA A 202 16.51 -1.84 8.76
N GLU A 203 15.24 -2.08 9.06
CA GLU A 203 14.19 -2.34 8.08
C GLU A 203 12.81 -2.04 8.71
N ASN A 204 11.74 -2.19 7.96
CA ASN A 204 10.40 -2.12 8.51
C ASN A 204 10.14 -3.26 9.51
N ALA A 205 9.36 -2.96 10.54
CA ALA A 205 9.14 -3.87 11.66
C ALA A 205 8.47 -5.20 11.26
N HIS A 206 7.64 -5.19 10.21
CA HIS A 206 7.01 -6.40 9.70
C HIS A 206 8.06 -7.37 9.14
N MET A 207 8.94 -6.89 8.26
CA MET A 207 10.02 -7.70 7.68
C MET A 207 10.97 -8.20 8.74
N LEU A 208 11.35 -7.34 9.68
CA LEU A 208 12.24 -7.73 10.77
C LEU A 208 11.63 -8.84 11.63
N SER A 209 10.30 -8.83 11.83
CA SER A 209 9.62 -9.92 12.56
C SER A 209 9.72 -11.25 11.81
N LEU A 210 9.55 -11.24 10.48
CA LEU A 210 9.69 -12.45 9.66
C LEU A 210 11.13 -13.01 9.69
N TYR A 211 12.13 -12.14 9.78
CA TYR A 211 13.53 -12.57 9.90
C TYR A 211 13.86 -13.05 11.29
N ALA A 212 13.35 -12.42 12.35
CA ALA A 212 13.53 -12.85 13.72
C ALA A 212 13.00 -14.27 13.94
N ASP A 213 11.85 -14.62 13.33
CA ASP A 213 11.26 -15.96 13.40
C ASP A 213 12.18 -17.07 12.83
N ARG A 214 13.14 -16.71 11.96
CA ARG A 214 14.09 -17.62 11.29
C ARG A 214 15.50 -17.61 11.90
N LEU A 215 15.79 -16.66 12.79
CA LEU A 215 17.12 -16.46 13.36
C LEU A 215 17.09 -16.69 14.87
N PRO A 216 17.55 -17.85 15.36
CA PRO A 216 17.54 -18.15 16.80
C PRO A 216 18.22 -17.07 17.63
N GLY A 217 17.51 -16.55 18.63
CA GLY A 217 17.98 -15.51 19.52
C GLY A 217 18.00 -14.10 18.94
N ALA A 218 17.65 -13.91 17.67
CA ALA A 218 17.45 -12.57 17.14
C ALA A 218 16.15 -11.95 17.68
N ARG A 219 16.15 -10.63 17.85
CA ARG A 219 14.98 -9.90 18.33
C ARG A 219 14.79 -8.60 17.58
N VAL A 220 13.55 -8.26 17.33
CA VAL A 220 13.15 -6.93 16.83
C VAL A 220 13.10 -5.97 18.01
N LEU A 221 13.78 -4.84 17.90
CA LEU A 221 13.79 -3.85 18.97
C LEU A 221 12.42 -3.18 19.12
N GLU A 222 12.04 -2.93 20.35
CA GLU A 222 10.92 -2.07 20.67
C GLU A 222 11.21 -0.62 20.27
N GLY A 223 10.12 0.16 20.11
CA GLY A 223 10.21 1.52 19.59
C GLY A 223 10.43 1.54 18.07
N ARG A 224 10.78 2.68 17.56
CA ARG A 224 11.04 2.93 16.14
C ARG A 224 11.98 4.12 15.99
N TYR A 225 12.86 4.08 15.00
CA TYR A 225 13.65 5.25 14.67
C TYR A 225 12.92 6.19 13.70
N THR A 226 11.96 5.66 12.92
CA THR A 226 11.12 6.46 12.02
C THR A 226 9.86 5.70 11.59
N VAL A 227 8.99 6.44 10.93
CA VAL A 227 7.84 5.92 10.18
C VAL A 227 8.11 6.17 8.70
N ILE A 228 8.08 5.13 7.90
CA ILE A 228 8.20 5.23 6.45
C ILE A 228 6.81 5.33 5.83
N GLN A 229 6.61 6.37 5.04
CA GLN A 229 5.38 6.60 4.29
C GLN A 229 5.50 5.99 2.90
N HIS A 230 4.54 5.16 2.54
CA HIS A 230 4.44 4.57 1.20
C HIS A 230 3.40 5.32 0.37
N ALA A 231 3.78 5.65 -0.86
CA ALA A 231 2.98 6.42 -1.79
C ALA A 231 2.99 5.77 -3.19
N ILE A 232 2.15 6.28 -4.06
CA ILE A 232 2.14 5.93 -5.48
C ILE A 232 2.92 7.01 -6.22
N ALA A 233 3.91 6.60 -6.99
CA ALA A 233 4.66 7.48 -7.88
C ALA A 233 4.12 7.41 -9.30
N THR A 234 4.14 8.55 -9.98
CA THR A 234 3.93 8.70 -11.43
C THR A 234 5.19 9.28 -12.06
N PRO A 235 5.50 8.97 -13.33
CA PRO A 235 6.60 9.65 -14.03
C PRO A 235 6.39 11.16 -14.04
N GLN A 236 7.46 11.94 -13.93
CA GLN A 236 7.39 13.39 -14.02
C GLN A 236 6.75 13.88 -15.33
N GLY A 237 6.07 15.04 -15.25
CA GLY A 237 5.39 15.64 -16.40
C GLY A 237 4.03 15.04 -16.73
N LYS A 238 3.54 14.11 -15.91
CA LYS A 238 2.21 13.48 -16.01
C LYS A 238 1.24 14.11 -15.01
N ALA A 239 1.00 15.43 -15.14
CA ALA A 239 0.26 16.21 -14.15
C ALA A 239 -1.19 15.73 -13.94
N ALA A 240 -1.89 15.34 -15.02
CA ALA A 240 -3.25 14.84 -14.94
C ALA A 240 -3.29 13.44 -14.25
N ALA A 241 -2.30 12.59 -14.52
CA ALA A 241 -2.14 11.31 -13.82
C ALA A 241 -1.87 11.54 -12.33
N ALA A 242 -0.93 12.41 -11.98
CA ALA A 242 -0.56 12.70 -10.60
C ALA A 242 -1.76 13.21 -9.77
N GLU A 243 -2.55 14.13 -10.28
CA GLU A 243 -3.74 14.64 -9.59
C GLU A 243 -4.84 13.56 -9.46
N TYR A 244 -5.02 12.74 -10.49
CA TYR A 244 -5.96 11.64 -10.42
C TYR A 244 -5.54 10.58 -9.39
N ILE A 245 -4.25 10.22 -9.34
CA ILE A 245 -3.71 9.29 -8.35
C ILE A 245 -3.84 9.82 -6.93
N LYS A 246 -3.62 11.12 -6.72
CA LYS A 246 -3.86 11.77 -5.43
C LYS A 246 -5.31 11.61 -4.98
N THR A 247 -6.28 11.90 -5.85
CA THR A 247 -7.70 11.71 -5.57
C THR A 247 -8.02 10.24 -5.26
N PHE A 248 -7.52 9.31 -6.07
CA PHE A 248 -7.69 7.88 -5.86
C PHE A 248 -7.17 7.44 -4.49
N VAL A 249 -5.99 7.90 -4.08
CA VAL A 249 -5.38 7.54 -2.79
C VAL A 249 -6.23 8.04 -1.62
N GLU A 250 -6.69 9.30 -1.64
CA GLU A 250 -7.52 9.84 -0.57
C GLU A 250 -8.86 9.09 -0.46
N GLU A 251 -9.50 8.80 -1.58
CA GLU A 251 -10.72 8.00 -1.60
C GLU A 251 -10.49 6.56 -1.09
N ALA A 252 -9.39 5.91 -1.50
CA ALA A 252 -9.04 4.56 -1.06
C ALA A 252 -8.73 4.49 0.45
N LYS A 253 -8.18 5.57 1.03
CA LYS A 253 -8.04 5.70 2.49
C LYS A 253 -9.40 5.85 3.17
N GLY A 254 -10.25 6.74 2.64
CA GLY A 254 -11.54 7.08 3.24
C GLY A 254 -12.59 5.97 3.16
N ASN A 255 -12.61 5.19 2.08
CA ASN A 255 -13.59 4.12 1.86
C ASN A 255 -13.15 2.75 2.41
N GLY A 256 -11.99 2.67 3.07
CA GLY A 256 -11.48 1.46 3.70
C GLY A 256 -10.70 0.50 2.79
N THR A 257 -10.53 0.80 1.51
CA THR A 257 -9.78 -0.06 0.55
C THR A 257 -8.33 -0.29 1.03
N VAL A 258 -7.65 0.75 1.53
CA VAL A 258 -6.29 0.63 2.05
C VAL A 258 -6.27 -0.20 3.34
N ALA A 259 -7.22 0.05 4.26
CA ALA A 259 -7.30 -0.69 5.53
C ALA A 259 -7.51 -2.19 5.29
N GLU A 260 -8.41 -2.54 4.38
CA GLU A 260 -8.67 -3.92 3.98
C GLU A 260 -7.44 -4.57 3.34
N ALA A 261 -6.73 -3.85 2.46
CA ALA A 261 -5.52 -4.36 1.82
C ALA A 261 -4.41 -4.64 2.84
N ILE A 262 -4.21 -3.77 3.85
CA ILE A 262 -3.26 -3.97 4.95
C ILE A 262 -3.66 -5.19 5.79
N ARG A 263 -4.95 -5.31 6.15
CA ARG A 263 -5.48 -6.43 6.92
C ARG A 263 -5.33 -7.76 6.18
N ALA A 264 -5.70 -7.81 4.91
CA ALA A 264 -5.60 -9.00 4.07
C ALA A 264 -4.14 -9.46 3.86
N ALA A 265 -3.18 -8.53 3.87
CA ALA A 265 -1.75 -8.84 3.80
C ALA A 265 -1.15 -9.24 5.16
N GLY A 266 -1.91 -9.21 6.26
CA GLY A 266 -1.44 -9.57 7.61
C GLY A 266 -0.29 -8.70 8.13
N LEU A 267 -0.20 -7.44 7.70
CA LEU A 267 0.93 -6.58 8.02
C LEU A 267 0.90 -6.13 9.49
N ARG A 268 2.05 -6.28 10.15
CA ARG A 268 2.27 -5.84 11.53
C ARG A 268 2.88 -4.44 11.55
N ARG A 269 2.52 -3.61 12.54
CA ARG A 269 3.05 -2.25 12.75
C ARG A 269 2.94 -1.37 11.50
N THR A 270 1.83 -1.57 10.77
CA THR A 270 1.45 -0.87 9.55
C THR A 270 0.05 -0.29 9.72
N ARG A 271 -0.18 0.92 9.25
CA ARG A 271 -1.48 1.60 9.34
C ARG A 271 -1.78 2.41 8.09
N VAL A 272 -3.05 2.74 7.90
CA VAL A 272 -3.48 3.72 6.91
C VAL A 272 -2.86 5.07 7.25
N ALA A 273 -2.31 5.76 6.26
CA ALA A 273 -1.80 7.12 6.45
C ALA A 273 -2.94 8.10 6.74
N ALA A 274 -2.66 9.14 7.51
CA ALA A 274 -3.63 10.20 7.78
C ALA A 274 -4.12 10.85 6.47
N PRO A 275 -5.37 11.34 6.42
CA PRO A 275 -5.84 12.15 5.31
C PRO A 275 -4.94 13.36 5.10
N SER A 276 -4.76 13.76 3.84
CA SER A 276 -4.06 15.02 3.54
C SER A 276 -4.84 16.20 4.11
N PRO A 277 -4.14 17.25 4.60
CA PRO A 277 -4.83 18.48 4.99
C PRO A 277 -5.67 19.00 3.83
N THR A 278 -6.95 19.24 4.09
CA THR A 278 -7.82 19.99 3.16
C THR A 278 -7.26 21.40 3.01
N LYS A 279 -6.92 21.79 1.78
CA LYS A 279 -6.52 23.16 1.48
C LYS A 279 -7.72 24.08 1.53
#